data_b5265cff81379c7383cdb54037b0588f
#
_entry.id   b5265cff81379c7383cdb54037b0588f
#
_cell.length_a   1.000
_cell.length_b   1.000
_cell.length_c   1.000
_cell.angle_alpha   90.00
_cell.angle_beta   90.00
_cell.angle_gamma   90.00
#
_symmetry.space_group_name_H-M   'P 1'
#
loop_
_entity.id
_entity.type
_entity.pdbx_description
1 polymer ?
#
loop_
_entity_poly.entity_id
_entity_poly.type
_entity_poly.pdbx_seq_one_letter_code
_entity_poly.pdbx_strand_id
1 'polypeptide(L)'
;MRPEVKICGLQKPVDAQYVNDTGADYAGFVFYEKSKRNVSCQKAKEIMEKIRPDIKKVAVTVSPDAAQIQILQQMKFDIIQMHGTLSAEALSAVELPVWYAINLSEPKEFAEKTKDFLGLPEKLQQKITALVVDGANYGGGQTFDWQKTQTFHRMEGIFAGRKFVLAGGLHAGNVNKGIQLFHPDVVDVSSGVENENGKEEALIKQFVTCVKEEAEERKER
;
A
#
# COMPACT_ATOMS: atom_id res chain seq x y z
N MET A 1 -6.64 -17.61 -5.77
CA MET A 1 -5.67 -17.31 -4.68
C MET A 1 -6.24 -16.13 -3.90
N ARG A 2 -6.18 -16.11 -2.54
CA ARG A 2 -6.67 -14.94 -1.79
C ARG A 2 -5.73 -13.76 -1.99
N PRO A 3 -6.24 -12.52 -2.03
CA PRO A 3 -5.39 -11.36 -1.94
C PRO A 3 -4.61 -11.33 -0.60
N GLU A 4 -3.37 -10.87 -0.64
CA GLU A 4 -2.62 -10.54 0.57
C GLU A 4 -3.21 -9.27 1.21
N VAL A 5 -3.04 -9.10 2.52
CA VAL A 5 -3.59 -7.96 3.28
C VAL A 5 -2.49 -7.07 3.80
N LYS A 6 -2.57 -5.77 3.51
CA LYS A 6 -1.71 -4.74 4.09
C LYS A 6 -2.51 -3.85 5.05
N ILE A 7 -1.99 -3.70 6.27
CA ILE A 7 -2.48 -2.71 7.25
C ILE A 7 -1.50 -1.54 7.27
N CYS A 8 -1.96 -0.37 6.84
CA CYS A 8 -1.11 0.80 6.61
C CYS A 8 -1.30 1.89 7.66
N GLY A 9 -0.20 2.52 8.08
CA GLY A 9 -0.21 3.65 8.99
C GLY A 9 -0.21 3.25 10.47
N LEU A 10 0.64 2.29 10.84
CA LEU A 10 0.89 1.91 12.23
C LEU A 10 1.61 3.04 12.95
N GLN A 11 1.14 3.38 14.16
CA GLN A 11 1.68 4.50 14.95
C GLN A 11 1.97 4.15 16.41
N LYS A 12 1.44 3.03 16.91
CA LYS A 12 1.56 2.62 18.31
C LYS A 12 2.13 1.21 18.43
N PRO A 13 2.89 0.90 19.49
CA PRO A 13 3.39 -0.46 19.71
C PRO A 13 2.31 -1.54 19.78
N VAL A 14 1.09 -1.19 20.20
CA VAL A 14 -0.05 -2.13 20.23
C VAL A 14 -0.55 -2.46 18.83
N ASP A 15 -0.35 -1.59 17.84
CA ASP A 15 -0.75 -1.86 16.45
C ASP A 15 0.01 -3.08 15.89
N ALA A 16 1.25 -3.31 16.35
CA ALA A 16 2.01 -4.51 15.98
C ALA A 16 1.32 -5.79 16.45
N GLN A 17 0.76 -5.78 17.67
CA GLN A 17 0.01 -6.94 18.17
C GLN A 17 -1.24 -7.18 17.33
N TYR A 18 -2.01 -6.14 17.01
CA TYR A 18 -3.20 -6.26 16.17
C TYR A 18 -2.88 -6.87 14.80
N VAL A 19 -1.78 -6.44 14.17
CA VAL A 19 -1.33 -6.98 12.90
C VAL A 19 -0.87 -8.44 13.04
N ASN A 20 -0.12 -8.78 14.09
CA ASN A 20 0.34 -10.14 14.36
C ASN A 20 -0.81 -11.13 14.53
N ASP A 21 -1.87 -10.72 15.25
CA ASP A 21 -2.97 -11.61 15.65
C ASP A 21 -4.00 -11.81 14.53
N THR A 22 -4.01 -10.93 13.52
CA THR A 22 -5.00 -11.00 12.44
C THR A 22 -4.54 -11.79 11.22
N GLY A 23 -3.22 -12.03 11.09
CA GLY A 23 -2.64 -12.69 9.93
C GLY A 23 -2.64 -11.79 8.69
N ALA A 24 -2.37 -10.50 8.88
CA ALA A 24 -2.00 -9.59 7.82
C ALA A 24 -0.63 -9.97 7.24
N ASP A 25 -0.42 -9.68 5.97
CA ASP A 25 0.80 -10.04 5.24
C ASP A 25 1.82 -8.89 5.22
N TYR A 26 1.33 -7.64 5.37
CA TYR A 26 2.16 -6.43 5.35
C TYR A 26 1.75 -5.43 6.44
N ALA A 27 2.74 -4.74 7.00
CA ALA A 27 2.61 -3.64 7.95
C ALA A 27 3.23 -2.36 7.37
N GLY A 28 2.42 -1.30 7.19
CA GLY A 28 2.85 -0.04 6.59
C GLY A 28 3.13 1.06 7.61
N PHE A 29 4.22 1.80 7.42
CA PHE A 29 4.69 2.92 8.25
C PHE A 29 4.84 4.17 7.39
N VAL A 30 4.18 5.27 7.75
CA VAL A 30 4.15 6.48 6.93
C VAL A 30 5.24 7.45 7.37
N PHE A 31 6.14 7.78 6.45
CA PHE A 31 7.20 8.79 6.61
C PHE A 31 6.90 10.01 5.74
N TYR A 32 5.91 10.78 6.15
CA TYR A 32 5.49 12.01 5.49
C TYR A 32 4.90 12.97 6.52
N GLU A 33 5.59 14.06 6.81
CA GLU A 33 5.28 14.99 7.90
C GLU A 33 3.86 15.57 7.87
N LYS A 34 3.30 15.75 6.65
CA LYS A 34 1.93 16.27 6.48
C LYS A 34 0.84 15.21 6.74
N SER A 35 1.22 13.95 6.91
CA SER A 35 0.26 12.88 7.21
C SER A 35 -0.03 12.81 8.71
N LYS A 36 -1.31 12.69 9.07
CA LYS A 36 -1.70 12.39 10.46
C LYS A 36 -1.16 11.03 10.95
N ARG A 37 -0.71 10.17 10.04
CA ARG A 37 -0.14 8.84 10.31
C ARG A 37 1.39 8.85 10.28
N ASN A 38 2.01 10.02 10.21
CA ASN A 38 3.46 10.13 10.22
C ASN A 38 4.07 9.53 11.49
N VAL A 39 5.16 8.80 11.33
CA VAL A 39 5.95 8.26 12.45
C VAL A 39 7.40 8.67 12.32
N SER A 40 8.08 8.89 13.45
CA SER A 40 9.53 9.06 13.46
C SER A 40 10.23 7.70 13.24
N CYS A 41 11.48 7.74 12.78
CA CYS A 41 12.31 6.54 12.64
C CYS A 41 12.41 5.76 13.96
N GLN A 42 12.58 6.45 15.09
CA GLN A 42 12.63 5.82 16.40
C GLN A 42 11.33 5.07 16.73
N LYS A 43 10.19 5.71 16.50
CA LYS A 43 8.88 5.12 16.78
C LYS A 43 8.59 3.91 15.87
N ALA A 44 8.92 4.03 14.58
CA ALA A 44 8.77 2.92 13.65
C ALA A 44 9.62 1.72 14.08
N LYS A 45 10.87 1.93 14.50
CA LYS A 45 11.75 0.87 14.98
C LYS A 45 11.16 0.14 16.19
N GLU A 46 10.66 0.86 17.19
CA GLU A 46 10.01 0.30 18.37
C GLU A 46 8.80 -0.60 18.03
N ILE A 47 8.03 -0.22 17.01
CA ILE A 47 6.88 -0.99 16.54
C ILE A 47 7.35 -2.21 15.73
N MET A 48 8.31 -2.02 14.81
CA MET A 48 8.83 -3.08 13.93
C MET A 48 9.45 -4.24 14.71
N GLU A 49 10.12 -3.97 15.84
CA GLU A 49 10.71 -4.98 16.71
C GLU A 49 9.68 -5.96 17.29
N LYS A 50 8.40 -5.55 17.33
CA LYS A 50 7.29 -6.36 17.83
C LYS A 50 6.50 -7.08 16.72
N ILE A 51 6.77 -6.78 15.46
CA ILE A 51 6.12 -7.41 14.31
C ILE A 51 6.78 -8.76 14.04
N ARG A 52 5.97 -9.78 13.84
CA ARG A 52 6.43 -11.12 13.47
C ARG A 52 7.30 -11.07 12.20
N PRO A 53 8.32 -11.97 12.10
CA PRO A 53 9.25 -11.96 10.96
C PRO A 53 8.59 -12.29 9.60
N ASP A 54 7.48 -13.02 9.60
CA ASP A 54 6.73 -13.39 8.40
C ASP A 54 5.89 -12.24 7.82
N ILE A 55 5.67 -11.15 8.58
CA ILE A 55 4.94 -9.97 8.13
C ILE A 55 5.94 -8.96 7.55
N LYS A 56 5.79 -8.61 6.27
CA LYS A 56 6.68 -7.67 5.58
C LYS A 56 6.40 -6.22 6.01
N LYS A 57 7.46 -5.47 6.28
CA LYS A 57 7.41 -4.08 6.71
C LYS A 57 7.58 -3.16 5.50
N VAL A 58 6.64 -2.24 5.32
CA VAL A 58 6.58 -1.32 4.18
C VAL A 58 6.79 0.11 4.65
N ALA A 59 7.86 0.77 4.21
CA ALA A 59 8.04 2.21 4.41
C ALA A 59 7.26 2.99 3.34
N VAL A 60 6.31 3.80 3.75
CA VAL A 60 5.45 4.60 2.86
C VAL A 60 5.93 6.04 2.85
N THR A 61 6.27 6.56 1.69
CA THR A 61 6.87 7.88 1.48
C THR A 61 6.10 8.68 0.42
N VAL A 62 6.34 10.00 0.39
CA VAL A 62 5.81 10.89 -0.65
C VAL A 62 6.97 11.70 -1.24
N SER A 63 7.26 11.49 -2.52
CA SER A 63 8.37 12.15 -3.24
C SER A 63 9.69 12.12 -2.45
N PRO A 64 10.17 10.94 -2.02
CA PRO A 64 11.38 10.86 -1.20
C PRO A 64 12.62 11.28 -2.00
N ASP A 65 13.59 11.86 -1.31
CA ASP A 65 14.94 12.06 -1.82
C ASP A 65 15.86 10.85 -1.54
N ALA A 66 17.06 10.84 -2.09
CA ALA A 66 18.02 9.77 -1.91
C ALA A 66 18.46 9.61 -0.44
N ALA A 67 18.52 10.70 0.32
CA ALA A 67 18.92 10.67 1.73
C ALA A 67 17.86 9.98 2.58
N GLN A 68 16.58 10.30 2.37
CA GLN A 68 15.47 9.61 3.05
C GLN A 68 15.47 8.12 2.72
N ILE A 69 15.69 7.75 1.47
CA ILE A 69 15.76 6.34 1.04
C ILE A 69 16.87 5.60 1.78
N GLN A 70 18.08 6.18 1.87
CA GLN A 70 19.20 5.56 2.58
C GLN A 70 18.88 5.31 4.06
N ILE A 71 18.26 6.29 4.74
CA ILE A 71 17.83 6.13 6.14
C ILE A 71 16.85 4.96 6.28
N LEU A 72 15.84 4.88 5.42
CA LEU A 72 14.82 3.84 5.49
C LEU A 72 15.38 2.43 5.22
N GLN A 73 16.34 2.30 4.29
CA GLN A 73 17.01 1.02 4.02
C GLN A 73 17.81 0.52 5.23
N GLN A 74 18.48 1.43 5.96
CA GLN A 74 19.19 1.08 7.19
C GLN A 74 18.26 0.59 8.32
N MET A 75 16.98 0.95 8.26
CA MET A 75 15.95 0.53 9.22
C MET A 75 15.42 -0.89 9.00
N LYS A 76 15.88 -1.61 7.97
CA LYS A 76 15.46 -2.99 7.65
C LYS A 76 13.97 -3.13 7.28
N PHE A 77 13.45 -2.18 6.52
CA PHE A 77 12.20 -2.38 5.78
C PHE A 77 12.39 -3.41 4.66
N ASP A 78 11.32 -4.10 4.29
CA ASP A 78 11.32 -5.08 3.19
C ASP A 78 10.96 -4.43 1.85
N ILE A 79 10.21 -3.32 1.89
CA ILE A 79 9.64 -2.65 0.72
C ILE A 79 9.61 -1.14 0.98
N ILE A 80 9.86 -0.36 -0.07
CA ILE A 80 9.62 1.08 -0.07
C ILE A 80 8.43 1.41 -0.99
N GLN A 81 7.37 1.95 -0.42
CA GLN A 81 6.21 2.43 -1.17
C GLN A 81 6.37 3.94 -1.41
N MET A 82 6.32 4.35 -2.68
CA MET A 82 6.51 5.73 -3.09
C MET A 82 5.22 6.31 -3.67
N HIS A 83 4.72 7.36 -3.05
CA HIS A 83 3.68 8.26 -3.59
C HIS A 83 4.33 9.51 -4.19
N GLY A 84 3.54 10.32 -4.90
CA GLY A 84 4.00 11.59 -5.46
C GLY A 84 4.91 11.41 -6.67
N THR A 85 5.92 12.26 -6.81
CA THR A 85 6.86 12.26 -7.93
C THR A 85 7.87 11.13 -7.80
N LEU A 86 8.07 10.37 -8.88
CA LEU A 86 9.06 9.31 -8.96
C LEU A 86 10.36 9.88 -9.54
N SER A 87 11.30 10.25 -8.68
CA SER A 87 12.61 10.74 -9.09
C SER A 87 13.52 9.58 -9.51
N ALA A 88 14.16 9.68 -10.67
CA ALA A 88 15.17 8.71 -11.11
C ALA A 88 16.37 8.63 -10.13
N GLU A 89 16.72 9.74 -9.49
CA GLU A 89 17.77 9.79 -8.46
C GLU A 89 17.36 8.99 -7.22
N ALA A 90 16.19 9.26 -6.65
CA ALA A 90 15.68 8.50 -5.51
C ALA A 90 15.56 7.01 -5.84
N LEU A 91 15.00 6.69 -7.01
CA LEU A 91 14.83 5.30 -7.44
C LEU A 91 16.18 4.59 -7.68
N SER A 92 17.21 5.31 -8.14
CA SER A 92 18.56 4.77 -8.27
C SER A 92 19.18 4.41 -6.92
N ALA A 93 18.90 5.17 -5.87
CA ALA A 93 19.36 4.94 -4.51
C ALA A 93 18.67 3.75 -3.81
N VAL A 94 17.50 3.29 -4.31
CA VAL A 94 16.79 2.16 -3.71
C VAL A 94 17.45 0.84 -4.08
N GLU A 95 17.66 -0.03 -3.09
CA GLU A 95 18.10 -1.42 -3.25
C GLU A 95 16.97 -2.41 -2.98
N LEU A 96 15.90 -1.97 -2.30
CA LEU A 96 14.72 -2.76 -1.94
C LEU A 96 13.68 -2.78 -3.07
N PRO A 97 12.74 -3.75 -3.07
CA PRO A 97 11.56 -3.69 -3.91
C PRO A 97 10.79 -2.39 -3.71
N VAL A 98 10.34 -1.78 -4.82
CA VAL A 98 9.56 -0.54 -4.80
C VAL A 98 8.11 -0.84 -5.15
N TRP A 99 7.19 -0.29 -4.36
CA TRP A 99 5.77 -0.18 -4.69
C TRP A 99 5.48 1.26 -5.10
N TYR A 100 5.00 1.45 -6.33
CA TYR A 100 4.68 2.77 -6.85
C TYR A 100 3.19 3.05 -6.73
N ALA A 101 2.83 4.16 -6.07
CA ALA A 101 1.46 4.54 -5.86
C ALA A 101 0.98 5.54 -6.91
N ILE A 102 -0.15 5.21 -7.55
CA ILE A 102 -0.84 6.02 -8.54
C ILE A 102 -2.23 6.35 -8.01
N ASN A 103 -2.57 7.64 -7.99
CA ASN A 103 -3.90 8.09 -7.67
C ASN A 103 -4.75 8.15 -8.95
N LEU A 104 -5.89 7.47 -8.95
CA LEU A 104 -6.81 7.44 -10.09
C LEU A 104 -7.94 8.48 -10.02
N SER A 105 -8.00 9.29 -8.96
CA SER A 105 -9.04 10.32 -8.82
C SER A 105 -8.98 11.37 -9.95
N GLU A 106 -7.78 11.58 -10.51
CA GLU A 106 -7.51 12.56 -11.57
C GLU A 106 -6.99 11.86 -12.84
N PRO A 107 -7.75 11.83 -13.95
CA PRO A 107 -7.30 11.22 -15.21
C PRO A 107 -5.98 11.80 -15.76
N LYS A 108 -5.72 13.09 -15.50
CA LYS A 108 -4.45 13.74 -15.87
C LYS A 108 -3.28 13.18 -15.06
N GLU A 109 -3.46 13.02 -13.74
CA GLU A 109 -2.42 12.48 -12.86
C GLU A 109 -2.03 11.06 -13.29
N PHE A 110 -3.01 10.24 -13.63
CA PHE A 110 -2.75 8.90 -14.16
C PHE A 110 -1.89 8.93 -15.43
N ALA A 111 -2.24 9.76 -16.41
CA ALA A 111 -1.51 9.86 -17.67
C ALA A 111 -0.07 10.38 -17.46
N GLU A 112 0.11 11.38 -16.59
CA GLU A 112 1.42 11.93 -16.24
C GLU A 112 2.29 10.87 -15.53
N LYS A 113 1.78 10.19 -14.51
CA LYS A 113 2.53 9.14 -13.79
C LYS A 113 2.86 7.94 -14.66
N THR A 114 1.97 7.57 -15.58
CA THR A 114 2.26 6.54 -16.58
C THR A 114 3.41 6.98 -17.50
N LYS A 115 3.40 8.22 -17.96
CA LYS A 115 4.47 8.79 -18.78
C LYS A 115 5.79 8.84 -18.02
N ASP A 116 5.76 9.27 -16.77
CA ASP A 116 6.94 9.31 -15.90
C ASP A 116 7.54 7.91 -15.73
N PHE A 117 6.70 6.91 -15.45
CA PHE A 117 7.13 5.51 -15.34
C PHE A 117 7.74 5.00 -16.65
N LEU A 118 7.07 5.20 -17.79
CA LEU A 118 7.57 4.76 -19.11
C LEU A 118 8.83 5.50 -19.55
N GLY A 119 9.05 6.72 -19.07
CA GLY A 119 10.25 7.51 -19.31
C GLY A 119 11.47 7.07 -18.50
N LEU A 120 11.29 6.22 -17.50
CA LEU A 120 12.42 5.70 -16.73
C LEU A 120 13.25 4.71 -17.54
N PRO A 121 14.59 4.65 -17.33
CA PRO A 121 15.40 3.55 -17.80
C PRO A 121 14.85 2.19 -17.36
N GLU A 122 14.88 1.18 -18.22
CA GLU A 122 14.33 -0.16 -17.96
C GLU A 122 14.83 -0.76 -16.64
N LYS A 123 16.12 -0.62 -16.34
CA LYS A 123 16.72 -1.06 -15.07
C LYS A 123 16.05 -0.46 -13.85
N LEU A 124 15.56 0.79 -13.92
CA LEU A 124 14.83 1.44 -12.84
C LEU A 124 13.37 1.00 -12.80
N GLN A 125 12.74 0.79 -13.95
CA GLN A 125 11.40 0.22 -14.02
C GLN A 125 11.33 -1.18 -13.36
N GLN A 126 12.37 -1.99 -13.50
CA GLN A 126 12.46 -3.34 -12.91
C GLN A 126 12.49 -3.34 -11.37
N LYS A 127 12.91 -2.24 -10.73
CA LYS A 127 12.84 -2.09 -9.27
C LYS A 127 11.40 -1.96 -8.76
N ILE A 128 10.47 -1.52 -9.61
CA ILE A 128 9.06 -1.36 -9.26
C ILE A 128 8.38 -2.73 -9.39
N THR A 129 8.10 -3.36 -8.26
CA THR A 129 7.55 -4.71 -8.16
C THR A 129 6.05 -4.75 -7.95
N ALA A 130 5.45 -3.62 -7.57
CA ALA A 130 4.01 -3.49 -7.43
C ALA A 130 3.52 -2.10 -7.79
N LEU A 131 2.27 -2.05 -8.25
CA LEU A 131 1.52 -0.82 -8.46
C LEU A 131 0.45 -0.72 -7.39
N VAL A 132 0.48 0.36 -6.59
CA VAL A 132 -0.56 0.69 -5.62
C VAL A 132 -1.52 1.67 -6.26
N VAL A 133 -2.77 1.23 -6.43
CA VAL A 133 -3.84 2.06 -6.97
C VAL A 133 -4.65 2.60 -5.82
N ASP A 134 -4.50 3.90 -5.57
CA ASP A 134 -5.25 4.63 -4.54
C ASP A 134 -6.38 5.42 -5.20
N GLY A 135 -7.61 5.11 -4.82
CA GLY A 135 -8.80 5.74 -5.38
C GLY A 135 -9.21 7.05 -4.71
N ALA A 136 -8.49 7.50 -3.69
CA ALA A 136 -8.85 8.67 -2.90
C ALA A 136 -7.73 9.72 -2.88
N ASN A 137 -8.08 10.96 -2.58
CA ASN A 137 -7.12 11.98 -2.15
C ASN A 137 -6.30 11.44 -0.97
N TYR A 138 -4.98 11.59 -1.00
CA TYR A 138 -4.02 11.09 -0.02
C TYR A 138 -4.57 10.99 1.41
N GLY A 139 -4.99 9.80 1.83
CA GLY A 139 -5.51 9.55 3.18
C GLY A 139 -6.94 10.03 3.46
N GLY A 140 -7.71 10.46 2.48
CA GLY A 140 -9.05 11.04 2.64
C GLY A 140 -10.19 10.07 2.93
N GLY A 141 -9.96 8.75 2.89
CA GLY A 141 -10.97 7.74 3.27
C GLY A 141 -12.19 7.63 2.35
N GLN A 142 -12.22 8.37 1.23
CA GLN A 142 -13.30 8.26 0.25
C GLN A 142 -13.03 7.08 -0.70
N THR A 143 -14.08 6.32 -1.01
CA THR A 143 -14.01 5.22 -1.97
C THR A 143 -13.80 5.74 -3.38
N PHE A 144 -12.94 5.08 -4.11
CA PHE A 144 -12.78 5.21 -5.55
C PHE A 144 -14.12 5.04 -6.27
N ASP A 145 -14.36 5.85 -7.30
CA ASP A 145 -15.47 5.64 -8.24
C ASP A 145 -15.17 4.38 -9.08
N TRP A 146 -15.64 3.27 -8.57
CA TRP A 146 -15.44 1.92 -9.12
C TRP A 146 -16.03 1.75 -10.52
N GLN A 147 -16.74 2.75 -11.03
CA GLN A 147 -17.25 2.77 -12.41
C GLN A 147 -16.17 3.17 -13.43
N LYS A 148 -15.02 3.70 -12.97
CA LYS A 148 -13.87 4.03 -13.84
C LYS A 148 -12.99 2.83 -14.18
N THR A 149 -13.55 1.63 -14.21
CA THR A 149 -12.85 0.36 -14.55
C THR A 149 -12.14 0.37 -15.89
N GLN A 150 -12.59 1.18 -16.86
CA GLN A 150 -11.92 1.28 -18.18
C GLN A 150 -10.49 1.83 -18.08
N THR A 151 -10.21 2.70 -17.12
CA THR A 151 -8.85 3.20 -16.89
C THR A 151 -7.96 2.09 -16.35
N PHE A 152 -8.53 1.19 -15.54
CA PHE A 152 -7.83 0.06 -14.94
C PHE A 152 -7.31 -0.94 -15.98
N HIS A 153 -8.15 -1.35 -16.94
CA HIS A 153 -7.74 -2.27 -18.01
C HIS A 153 -6.60 -1.74 -18.89
N ARG A 154 -6.49 -0.40 -19.01
CA ARG A 154 -5.33 0.21 -19.69
C ARG A 154 -4.04 0.08 -18.90
N MET A 155 -4.12 -0.06 -17.57
CA MET A 155 -2.95 -0.21 -16.70
C MET A 155 -2.35 -1.60 -16.77
N GLU A 156 -3.15 -2.64 -16.95
CA GLU A 156 -2.69 -4.04 -16.94
C GLU A 156 -1.55 -4.27 -17.94
N GLY A 157 -1.63 -3.69 -19.15
CA GLY A 157 -0.59 -3.82 -20.16
C GLY A 157 0.71 -3.07 -19.81
N ILE A 158 0.60 -1.91 -19.14
CA ILE A 158 1.76 -1.05 -18.82
C ILE A 158 2.53 -1.60 -17.63
N PHE A 159 1.83 -2.20 -16.68
CA PHE A 159 2.40 -2.72 -15.44
C PHE A 159 2.43 -4.26 -15.40
N ALA A 160 2.37 -4.89 -16.57
CA ALA A 160 2.42 -6.36 -16.68
C ALA A 160 3.60 -6.96 -15.88
N GLY A 161 3.34 -8.08 -15.19
CA GLY A 161 4.33 -8.76 -14.37
C GLY A 161 4.59 -8.14 -12.98
N ARG A 162 3.84 -7.08 -12.59
CA ARG A 162 3.90 -6.45 -11.27
C ARG A 162 2.67 -6.79 -10.44
N LYS A 163 2.84 -6.87 -9.12
CA LYS A 163 1.69 -7.01 -8.22
C LYS A 163 0.76 -5.80 -8.33
N PHE A 164 -0.52 -6.09 -8.28
CA PHE A 164 -1.54 -5.06 -8.18
C PHE A 164 -2.03 -4.93 -6.74
N VAL A 165 -1.88 -3.74 -6.17
CA VAL A 165 -2.32 -3.40 -4.81
C VAL A 165 -3.51 -2.44 -4.90
N LEU A 166 -4.67 -2.88 -4.46
CA LEU A 166 -5.87 -2.04 -4.37
C LEU A 166 -5.89 -1.30 -3.03
N ALA A 167 -5.92 0.02 -3.09
CA ALA A 167 -5.97 0.93 -1.94
C ALA A 167 -7.08 1.98 -2.10
N GLY A 168 -7.23 2.86 -1.11
CA GLY A 168 -8.14 4.00 -1.15
C GLY A 168 -9.54 3.69 -0.64
N GLY A 169 -9.84 4.12 0.60
CA GLY A 169 -11.16 4.05 1.21
C GLY A 169 -11.69 2.63 1.43
N LEU A 170 -10.84 1.60 1.42
CA LEU A 170 -11.25 0.24 1.73
C LEU A 170 -11.64 0.09 3.20
N HIS A 171 -12.67 -0.73 3.44
CA HIS A 171 -13.14 -1.16 4.75
C HIS A 171 -13.90 -2.49 4.61
N ALA A 172 -14.25 -3.15 5.72
CA ALA A 172 -14.91 -4.46 5.69
C ALA A 172 -16.19 -4.50 4.83
N GLY A 173 -16.95 -3.40 4.78
CA GLY A 173 -18.21 -3.33 4.02
C GLY A 173 -18.05 -3.20 2.50
N ASN A 174 -16.83 -2.95 1.98
CA ASN A 174 -16.63 -2.76 0.54
C ASN A 174 -15.48 -3.59 -0.06
N VAL A 175 -14.61 -4.17 0.75
CA VAL A 175 -13.42 -4.87 0.25
C VAL A 175 -13.76 -6.04 -0.66
N ASN A 176 -14.79 -6.82 -0.37
CA ASN A 176 -15.22 -7.96 -1.20
C ASN A 176 -15.64 -7.52 -2.60
N LYS A 177 -16.38 -6.40 -2.70
CA LYS A 177 -16.72 -5.82 -3.99
C LYS A 177 -15.46 -5.40 -4.78
N GLY A 178 -14.46 -4.83 -4.10
CA GLY A 178 -13.18 -4.49 -4.71
C GLY A 178 -12.41 -5.70 -5.23
N ILE A 179 -12.37 -6.76 -4.44
CA ILE A 179 -11.72 -8.01 -4.83
C ILE A 179 -12.42 -8.63 -6.04
N GLN A 180 -13.76 -8.63 -6.07
CA GLN A 180 -14.53 -9.18 -7.18
C GLN A 180 -14.36 -8.42 -8.49
N LEU A 181 -14.26 -7.09 -8.42
CA LEU A 181 -14.16 -6.24 -9.61
C LEU A 181 -12.75 -6.17 -10.19
N PHE A 182 -11.74 -6.13 -9.32
CA PHE A 182 -10.37 -5.79 -9.73
C PHE A 182 -9.37 -6.93 -9.60
N HIS A 183 -9.71 -8.02 -8.93
CA HIS A 183 -8.83 -9.18 -8.72
C HIS A 183 -7.41 -8.80 -8.23
N PRO A 184 -7.28 -7.94 -7.19
CA PRO A 184 -5.98 -7.49 -6.73
C PRO A 184 -5.14 -8.63 -6.14
N ASP A 185 -3.81 -8.51 -6.21
CA ASP A 185 -2.88 -9.36 -5.48
C ASP A 185 -2.83 -9.01 -3.99
N VAL A 186 -3.01 -7.71 -3.68
CA VAL A 186 -2.97 -7.16 -2.33
C VAL A 186 -4.11 -6.16 -2.13
N VAL A 187 -4.76 -6.19 -0.97
CA VAL A 187 -5.66 -5.12 -0.52
C VAL A 187 -4.99 -4.33 0.61
N ASP A 188 -4.93 -3.00 0.45
CA ASP A 188 -4.27 -2.08 1.38
C ASP A 188 -5.30 -1.20 2.10
N VAL A 189 -5.38 -1.33 3.42
CA VAL A 189 -6.33 -0.58 4.24
C VAL A 189 -5.61 0.29 5.26
N SER A 190 -6.10 1.51 5.43
CA SER A 190 -5.61 2.43 6.45
C SER A 190 -6.75 3.00 7.29
N SER A 191 -7.49 3.99 6.79
CA SER A 191 -8.58 4.64 7.54
C SER A 191 -9.76 3.74 7.86
N GLY A 192 -10.05 2.74 7.02
CA GLY A 192 -11.17 1.83 7.22
C GLY A 192 -11.03 0.86 8.40
N VAL A 193 -9.86 0.87 9.05
CA VAL A 193 -9.56 0.09 10.26
C VAL A 193 -9.07 0.99 11.40
N GLU A 194 -9.50 2.25 11.41
CA GLU A 194 -9.20 3.25 12.43
C GLU A 194 -10.47 3.77 13.11
N ASN A 195 -10.35 4.12 14.37
CA ASN A 195 -11.26 4.99 15.11
C ASN A 195 -10.55 6.32 15.43
N GLU A 196 -11.14 7.13 16.32
CA GLU A 196 -10.57 8.40 16.77
C GLU A 196 -9.19 8.25 17.47
N ASN A 197 -8.91 7.06 18.01
CA ASN A 197 -7.68 6.76 18.74
C ASN A 197 -6.59 6.07 17.87
N GLY A 198 -6.84 5.82 16.60
CA GLY A 198 -5.92 5.15 15.68
C GLY A 198 -6.40 3.77 15.26
N LYS A 199 -5.49 2.81 15.04
CA LYS A 199 -5.85 1.45 14.63
C LYS A 199 -6.72 0.77 15.68
N GLU A 200 -7.77 0.08 15.20
CA GLU A 200 -8.74 -0.63 16.03
C GLU A 200 -8.70 -2.13 15.71
N GLU A 201 -8.43 -2.94 16.72
CA GLU A 201 -8.25 -4.38 16.59
C GLU A 201 -9.47 -5.07 15.97
N ALA A 202 -10.67 -4.71 16.44
CA ALA A 202 -11.91 -5.30 15.96
C ALA A 202 -12.14 -5.01 14.47
N LEU A 203 -11.84 -3.77 14.02
CA LEU A 203 -11.97 -3.39 12.62
C LEU A 203 -10.93 -4.09 11.73
N ILE A 204 -9.69 -4.26 12.21
CA ILE A 204 -8.66 -5.02 11.48
C ILE A 204 -9.10 -6.49 11.34
N LYS A 205 -9.55 -7.12 12.44
CA LYS A 205 -10.05 -8.51 12.41
C LYS A 205 -11.20 -8.65 11.42
N GLN A 206 -12.19 -7.77 11.48
CA GLN A 206 -13.33 -7.78 10.56
C GLN A 206 -12.89 -7.65 9.11
N PHE A 207 -11.98 -6.72 8.80
CA PHE A 207 -11.47 -6.53 7.44
C PHE A 207 -10.75 -7.78 6.91
N VAL A 208 -9.83 -8.35 7.70
CA VAL A 208 -9.08 -9.55 7.32
C VAL A 208 -10.01 -10.76 7.16
N THR A 209 -11.04 -10.88 8.01
CA THR A 209 -12.04 -11.96 7.89
C THR A 209 -12.80 -11.85 6.57
N CYS A 210 -13.30 -10.67 6.21
CA CYS A 210 -13.98 -10.46 4.92
C CYS A 210 -13.11 -10.88 3.72
N VAL A 211 -11.81 -10.54 3.74
CA VAL A 211 -10.88 -10.93 2.66
C VAL A 211 -10.67 -12.45 2.60
N LYS A 212 -10.64 -13.12 3.75
CA LYS A 212 -10.46 -14.59 3.82
C LYS A 212 -11.71 -15.33 3.33
N GLU A 213 -12.89 -14.92 3.76
CA GLU A 213 -14.18 -15.51 3.39
C GLU A 213 -14.44 -15.39 1.88
N GLU A 214 -14.22 -14.24 1.26
CA GLU A 214 -14.33 -14.04 -0.18
C GLU A 214 -13.42 -15.00 -0.98
N ALA A 215 -12.24 -15.31 -0.45
CA ALA A 215 -11.31 -16.23 -1.10
C ALA A 215 -11.76 -17.70 -1.03
N GLU A 216 -12.52 -18.09 -0.01
CA GLU A 216 -13.09 -19.42 0.13
C GLU A 216 -14.28 -19.61 -0.80
N GLU A 217 -15.21 -18.66 -0.86
CA GLU A 217 -16.33 -18.66 -1.79
C GLU A 217 -15.92 -18.75 -3.26
N ARG A 218 -14.77 -18.15 -3.63
CA ARG A 218 -14.21 -18.24 -4.98
C ARG A 218 -13.64 -19.60 -5.36
N LYS A 219 -13.27 -20.43 -4.39
CA LYS A 219 -12.79 -21.79 -4.65
C LYS A 219 -13.94 -22.77 -4.90
N GLU A 220 -15.12 -22.41 -4.39
CA GLU A 220 -16.33 -23.25 -4.50
C GLU A 220 -17.15 -22.94 -5.77
N ARG A 221 -16.86 -21.84 -6.47
CA ARG A 221 -17.48 -21.45 -7.75
C ARG A 221 -16.62 -21.90 -8.94
#